data_b2df883ef9710e231ea0373e11d8a52c
#
_entry.id   b2df883ef9710e231ea0373e11d8a52c
#
_cell.length_a   1.000
_cell.length_b   1.000
_cell.length_c   1.000
_cell.angle_alpha   90.00
_cell.angle_beta   90.00
_cell.angle_gamma   90.00
#
_symmetry.space_group_name_H-M   'P 1'
#
loop_
_entity.id
_entity.type
_entity.pdbx_description
1 polymer ?
#
loop_
_entity_poly.entity_id
_entity_poly.type
_entity_poly.pdbx_seq_one_letter_code
_entity_poly.pdbx_strand_id
1 'polypeptide(L)'
;MNENWLEIVSALRPYFENNSTEDSYQREIESCLQILGWKRFNRTMMSQCTLPIGNSNSIRLDILLRKDEMNVLPIEVKRPSNMCSERQELQLMSYMRQLRVNVGLYIGEKIRLYYDNPEDSMDAVCVFSAKIDGEDANGAKLCELLNYAAFDKDSFEEFCRREYESMQTRRNLHQLFGEYFSEENGVANLQTLIKSKFLTDGYEELAIEEAIKSLQIAVSYSPKIKVIQHVAAPNELSYVAIRKQKALSYSSDLGIEKKRTYTRTAPTTTLRITFSDGTVIVDNSAIEVERQFIIKVGTDRVRNLGITQCREDLIGHPNTMRNPEKYAGRWKELENGLYIFTCSNNGDKIKHIRRIISALGINAKVELIV
;
A
#
# COMPACT_ATOMS: atom_id res chain seq x y z
N MET A 1 -22.18 17.78 15.24
CA MET A 1 -21.96 17.34 13.85
C MET A 1 -21.29 18.51 13.15
N ASN A 2 -20.24 18.31 12.36
CA ASN A 2 -19.49 19.39 11.71
C ASN A 2 -20.25 19.86 10.46
N GLU A 3 -20.71 21.12 10.44
CA GLU A 3 -21.54 21.68 9.35
C GLU A 3 -20.78 21.69 8.01
N ASN A 4 -19.50 22.06 8.01
CA ASN A 4 -18.67 22.04 6.81
C ASN A 4 -18.55 20.62 6.22
N TRP A 5 -18.47 19.59 7.09
CA TRP A 5 -18.40 18.20 6.61
C TRP A 5 -19.70 17.79 5.93
N LEU A 6 -20.84 18.14 6.49
CA LEU A 6 -22.15 17.85 5.88
C LEU A 6 -22.33 18.54 4.54
N GLU A 7 -21.89 19.80 4.43
CA GLU A 7 -21.90 20.55 3.18
C GLU A 7 -21.02 19.89 2.13
N ILE A 8 -19.79 19.52 2.48
CA ILE A 8 -18.85 18.80 1.60
C ILE A 8 -19.44 17.48 1.12
N VAL A 9 -19.99 16.66 2.01
CA VAL A 9 -20.60 15.38 1.63
C VAL A 9 -21.79 15.59 0.70
N SER A 10 -22.62 16.60 0.96
CA SER A 10 -23.76 16.95 0.12
C SER A 10 -23.32 17.37 -1.29
N ALA A 11 -22.26 18.18 -1.40
CA ALA A 11 -21.68 18.62 -2.65
C ALA A 11 -21.05 17.45 -3.47
N LEU A 12 -20.38 16.50 -2.79
CA LEU A 12 -19.69 15.38 -3.45
C LEU A 12 -20.62 14.22 -3.83
N ARG A 13 -21.74 14.03 -3.14
CA ARG A 13 -22.69 12.92 -3.38
C ARG A 13 -23.10 12.72 -4.85
N PRO A 14 -23.49 13.77 -5.61
CA PRO A 14 -23.89 13.61 -7.01
C PRO A 14 -22.78 13.04 -7.89
N TYR A 15 -21.51 13.27 -7.54
CA TYR A 15 -20.37 12.78 -8.30
C TYR A 15 -20.15 11.28 -8.14
N PHE A 16 -20.52 10.72 -6.97
CA PHE A 16 -20.55 9.28 -6.72
C PHE A 16 -21.69 8.60 -7.49
N GLU A 17 -22.88 9.17 -7.42
CA GLU A 17 -24.09 8.62 -8.04
C GLU A 17 -23.99 8.59 -9.57
N ASN A 18 -23.38 9.61 -10.17
CA ASN A 18 -23.29 9.77 -11.63
C ASN A 18 -21.98 9.24 -12.22
N ASN A 19 -21.11 8.60 -11.43
CA ASN A 19 -19.78 8.15 -11.86
C ASN A 19 -19.01 9.21 -12.66
N SER A 20 -18.91 10.39 -12.12
CA SER A 20 -18.41 11.60 -12.79
C SER A 20 -16.94 11.46 -13.25
N THR A 21 -16.53 12.32 -14.20
CA THR A 21 -15.13 12.36 -14.65
C THR A 21 -14.21 12.87 -13.56
N GLU A 22 -12.92 12.51 -13.62
CA GLU A 22 -11.90 12.97 -12.67
C GLU A 22 -11.82 14.50 -12.64
N ASP A 23 -11.83 15.17 -13.80
CA ASP A 23 -11.76 16.64 -13.90
C ASP A 23 -12.98 17.35 -13.29
N SER A 24 -14.19 16.79 -13.41
CA SER A 24 -15.38 17.38 -12.80
C SER A 24 -15.37 17.18 -11.29
N TYR A 25 -14.95 16.00 -10.84
CA TYR A 25 -14.81 15.69 -9.42
C TYR A 25 -13.73 16.53 -8.75
N GLN A 26 -12.56 16.71 -9.41
CA GLN A 26 -11.49 17.58 -8.91
C GLN A 26 -12.00 19.02 -8.70
N ARG A 27 -12.76 19.58 -9.64
CA ARG A 27 -13.32 20.95 -9.49
C ARG A 27 -14.22 21.06 -8.28
N GLU A 28 -15.01 20.03 -8.00
CA GLU A 28 -15.86 20.02 -6.81
C GLU A 28 -15.04 19.90 -5.52
N ILE A 29 -14.00 19.05 -5.50
CA ILE A 29 -13.07 18.99 -4.38
C ILE A 29 -12.44 20.36 -4.12
N GLU A 30 -12.07 21.10 -5.17
CA GLU A 30 -11.54 22.44 -5.01
C GLU A 30 -12.58 23.43 -4.44
N SER A 31 -13.86 23.29 -4.81
CA SER A 31 -14.96 24.04 -4.20
C SER A 31 -15.12 23.68 -2.72
N CYS A 32 -15.06 22.41 -2.38
CA CYS A 32 -15.08 21.94 -1.00
C CYS A 32 -13.91 22.49 -0.15
N LEU A 33 -12.71 22.56 -0.74
CA LEU A 33 -11.56 23.16 -0.06
C LEU A 33 -11.74 24.68 0.16
N GLN A 34 -12.51 25.36 -0.70
CA GLN A 34 -12.85 26.77 -0.49
C GLN A 34 -13.80 26.96 0.69
N ILE A 35 -14.72 26.02 0.97
CA ILE A 35 -15.55 26.02 2.19
C ILE A 35 -14.64 26.01 3.43
N LEU A 36 -13.53 25.25 3.36
CA LEU A 36 -12.54 25.20 4.44
C LEU A 36 -11.59 26.41 4.47
N GLY A 37 -11.77 27.40 3.59
CA GLY A 37 -11.01 28.65 3.56
C GLY A 37 -9.78 28.68 2.65
N TRP A 38 -9.44 27.59 1.94
CA TRP A 38 -8.34 27.56 0.96
C TRP A 38 -8.80 28.27 -0.32
N LYS A 39 -8.01 29.19 -0.86
CA LYS A 39 -8.42 30.01 -1.98
C LYS A 39 -7.38 30.04 -3.10
N ARG A 40 -7.85 29.95 -4.36
CA ARG A 40 -7.00 30.12 -5.54
C ARG A 40 -6.47 31.55 -5.67
N PHE A 41 -7.30 32.54 -5.36
CA PHE A 41 -6.98 33.95 -5.53
C PHE A 41 -5.72 34.38 -4.77
N ASN A 42 -5.57 33.95 -3.52
CA ASN A 42 -4.41 34.27 -2.69
C ASN A 42 -3.33 33.17 -2.74
N ARG A 43 -3.44 32.25 -3.69
CA ARG A 43 -2.50 31.15 -3.92
C ARG A 43 -2.31 30.19 -2.72
N THR A 44 -3.25 30.15 -1.79
CA THR A 44 -3.24 29.12 -0.73
C THR A 44 -3.69 27.76 -1.25
N MET A 45 -4.38 27.73 -2.40
CA MET A 45 -4.70 26.54 -3.18
C MET A 45 -4.26 26.73 -4.63
N MET A 46 -3.44 25.82 -5.14
CA MET A 46 -3.00 25.79 -6.53
C MET A 46 -3.47 24.49 -7.18
N SER A 47 -3.99 24.60 -8.42
CA SER A 47 -4.48 23.44 -9.17
C SER A 47 -3.60 23.15 -10.35
N GLN A 48 -3.46 21.85 -10.70
CA GLN A 48 -2.73 21.40 -11.88
C GLN A 48 -1.29 21.92 -11.93
N CYS A 49 -0.59 21.86 -10.78
CA CYS A 49 0.77 22.34 -10.66
C CYS A 49 1.75 21.41 -11.37
N THR A 50 2.60 21.97 -12.24
CA THR A 50 3.69 21.23 -12.87
C THR A 50 4.93 21.30 -12.00
N LEU A 51 5.43 20.15 -11.56
CA LEU A 51 6.64 20.01 -10.77
C LEU A 51 7.74 19.42 -11.68
N PRO A 52 8.91 20.09 -11.84
CA PRO A 52 10.01 19.56 -12.64
C PRO A 52 10.64 18.35 -11.95
N ILE A 53 10.95 17.31 -12.73
CA ILE A 53 11.72 16.14 -12.31
C ILE A 53 12.98 16.09 -13.17
N GLY A 54 14.12 16.50 -12.62
CA GLY A 54 15.37 16.58 -13.38
C GLY A 54 15.29 17.59 -14.53
N ASN A 55 16.07 17.34 -15.60
CA ASN A 55 16.25 18.34 -16.68
C ASN A 55 15.18 18.31 -17.79
N SER A 56 14.37 17.26 -17.90
CA SER A 56 13.48 17.09 -19.07
C SER A 56 12.10 16.52 -18.76
N ASN A 57 11.85 16.09 -17.54
CA ASN A 57 10.58 15.49 -17.14
C ASN A 57 9.87 16.39 -16.13
N SER A 58 8.55 16.33 -16.14
CA SER A 58 7.71 16.99 -15.14
C SER A 58 6.55 16.06 -14.73
N ILE A 59 6.11 16.20 -13.51
CA ILE A 59 4.87 15.60 -13.02
C ILE A 59 3.83 16.69 -12.79
N ARG A 60 2.58 16.33 -12.96
CA ARG A 60 1.45 17.23 -12.77
C ARG A 60 0.69 16.80 -11.54
N LEU A 61 0.68 17.69 -10.55
CA LEU A 61 -0.04 17.52 -9.30
C LEU A 61 -1.45 18.13 -9.42
N ASP A 62 -2.47 17.42 -8.97
CA ASP A 62 -3.85 17.87 -9.10
C ASP A 62 -4.13 19.13 -8.26
N ILE A 63 -3.85 19.08 -6.95
CA ILE A 63 -4.05 20.22 -6.04
C ILE A 63 -2.87 20.30 -5.07
N LEU A 64 -2.39 21.52 -4.82
CA LEU A 64 -1.38 21.83 -3.81
C LEU A 64 -1.93 22.87 -2.85
N LEU A 65 -1.96 22.56 -1.56
CA LEU A 65 -2.27 23.52 -0.51
C LEU A 65 -0.97 24.18 0.01
N ARG A 66 -1.06 25.50 0.24
CA ARG A 66 0.06 26.31 0.71
C ARG A 66 -0.38 27.19 1.87
N LYS A 67 0.46 27.29 2.89
CA LYS A 67 0.26 28.18 4.03
C LYS A 67 1.57 28.99 4.22
N ASP A 68 1.45 30.29 4.38
CA ASP A 68 2.58 31.20 4.59
C ASP A 68 3.72 30.98 3.54
N GLU A 69 3.32 30.89 2.28
CA GLU A 69 4.15 30.62 1.11
C GLU A 69 4.84 29.23 1.07
N MET A 70 4.67 28.42 2.11
CA MET A 70 5.19 27.05 2.15
C MET A 70 4.19 26.05 1.55
N ASN A 71 4.72 25.03 0.87
CA ASN A 71 3.93 23.89 0.46
C ASN A 71 3.63 23.04 1.68
N VAL A 72 2.34 22.75 1.92
CA VAL A 72 1.94 22.01 3.13
C VAL A 72 1.25 20.69 2.83
N LEU A 73 0.49 20.57 1.71
CA LEU A 73 -0.24 19.35 1.42
C LEU A 73 -0.48 19.16 -0.09
N PRO A 74 0.19 18.22 -0.75
CA PRO A 74 -0.20 17.74 -2.06
C PRO A 74 -1.44 16.86 -1.97
N ILE A 75 -2.35 17.03 -2.92
CA ILE A 75 -3.59 16.25 -3.02
C ILE A 75 -3.66 15.63 -4.40
N GLU A 76 -3.82 14.31 -4.45
CA GLU A 76 -4.12 13.53 -5.65
C GLU A 76 -5.59 13.21 -5.67
N VAL A 77 -6.27 13.51 -6.77
CA VAL A 77 -7.71 13.26 -6.94
C VAL A 77 -7.91 12.18 -7.99
N LYS A 78 -8.78 11.23 -7.69
CA LYS A 78 -9.19 10.17 -8.61
C LYS A 78 -10.71 10.05 -8.61
N ARG A 79 -11.26 9.48 -9.69
CA ARG A 79 -12.71 9.26 -9.81
C ARG A 79 -13.25 8.56 -8.57
N PRO A 80 -14.47 8.92 -8.12
CA PRO A 80 -15.10 8.29 -6.94
C PRO A 80 -15.28 6.78 -7.06
N SER A 81 -15.44 6.26 -8.29
CA SER A 81 -15.58 4.82 -8.57
C SER A 81 -14.25 4.05 -8.58
N ASN A 82 -13.12 4.74 -8.61
CA ASN A 82 -11.81 4.10 -8.66
C ASN A 82 -11.34 3.75 -7.24
N MET A 83 -11.13 2.47 -7.00
CA MET A 83 -10.40 2.04 -5.81
C MET A 83 -8.94 2.50 -5.90
N CYS A 84 -8.40 2.98 -4.78
CA CYS A 84 -7.01 3.37 -4.71
C CYS A 84 -6.10 2.20 -5.06
N SER A 85 -5.20 2.40 -6.01
CA SER A 85 -4.21 1.40 -6.43
C SER A 85 -2.82 1.78 -5.97
N GLU A 86 -1.93 0.81 -5.81
CA GLU A 86 -0.52 1.02 -5.46
C GLU A 86 0.16 2.06 -6.36
N ARG A 87 -0.17 2.08 -7.66
CA ARG A 87 0.37 3.06 -8.60
C ARG A 87 -0.03 4.51 -8.25
N GLN A 88 -1.27 4.70 -7.81
CA GLN A 88 -1.78 6.01 -7.42
C GLN A 88 -1.18 6.48 -6.09
N GLU A 89 -0.97 5.55 -5.16
CA GLU A 89 -0.25 5.82 -3.91
C GLU A 89 1.18 6.25 -4.18
N LEU A 90 1.91 5.51 -5.04
CA LEU A 90 3.28 5.86 -5.44
C LEU A 90 3.36 7.21 -6.16
N GLN A 91 2.33 7.60 -6.90
CA GLN A 91 2.24 8.91 -7.53
C GLN A 91 2.18 10.01 -6.48
N LEU A 92 1.30 9.90 -5.48
CA LEU A 92 1.20 10.85 -4.37
C LEU A 92 2.51 10.92 -3.57
N MET A 93 3.12 9.76 -3.25
CA MET A 93 4.41 9.70 -2.55
C MET A 93 5.53 10.39 -3.33
N SER A 94 5.50 10.31 -4.66
CA SER A 94 6.46 11.03 -5.52
C SER A 94 6.30 12.55 -5.39
N TYR A 95 5.07 13.06 -5.28
CA TYR A 95 4.80 14.48 -5.02
C TYR A 95 5.28 14.90 -3.64
N MET A 96 4.99 14.10 -2.60
CA MET A 96 5.44 14.39 -1.23
C MET A 96 6.96 14.55 -1.17
N ARG A 97 7.71 13.63 -1.78
CA ARG A 97 9.18 13.68 -1.85
C ARG A 97 9.69 14.88 -2.63
N GLN A 98 9.08 15.18 -3.80
CA GLN A 98 9.49 16.31 -4.64
C GLN A 98 9.26 17.66 -3.94
N LEU A 99 8.17 17.77 -3.18
CA LEU A 99 7.81 18.96 -2.43
C LEU A 99 8.49 19.03 -1.05
N ARG A 100 9.15 17.94 -0.62
CA ARG A 100 9.76 17.79 0.70
C ARG A 100 8.73 18.01 1.82
N VAL A 101 7.57 17.38 1.68
CA VAL A 101 6.50 17.36 2.68
C VAL A 101 6.25 15.94 3.13
N ASN A 102 6.01 15.77 4.42
CA ASN A 102 5.83 14.45 5.03
C ASN A 102 4.37 13.95 4.96
N VAL A 103 3.45 14.77 4.49
CA VAL A 103 2.01 14.45 4.43
C VAL A 103 1.47 14.62 3.02
N GLY A 104 0.52 13.78 2.65
CA GLY A 104 -0.17 13.83 1.37
C GLY A 104 -1.60 13.34 1.49
N LEU A 105 -2.51 13.88 0.68
CA LEU A 105 -3.90 13.51 0.69
C LEU A 105 -4.31 12.86 -0.64
N TYR A 106 -4.96 11.72 -0.57
CA TYR A 106 -5.59 11.07 -1.72
C TYR A 106 -7.10 11.17 -1.57
N ILE A 107 -7.80 11.62 -2.60
CA ILE A 107 -9.25 11.72 -2.63
C ILE A 107 -9.79 10.93 -3.83
N GLY A 108 -10.54 9.87 -3.57
CA GLY A 108 -11.19 9.01 -4.54
C GLY A 108 -12.50 8.48 -3.96
N GLU A 109 -12.66 7.16 -3.86
CA GLU A 109 -13.82 6.53 -3.19
C GLU A 109 -13.85 6.81 -1.68
N LYS A 110 -12.71 7.21 -1.12
CA LYS A 110 -12.49 7.66 0.25
C LYS A 110 -11.43 8.74 0.25
N ILE A 111 -11.37 9.48 1.33
CA ILE A 111 -10.27 10.38 1.63
C ILE A 111 -9.24 9.59 2.44
N ARG A 112 -7.97 9.62 2.02
CA ARG A 112 -6.85 8.95 2.71
C ARG A 112 -5.73 9.93 2.95
N LEU A 113 -5.26 9.97 4.18
CA LEU A 113 -4.13 10.79 4.60
C LEU A 113 -2.90 9.89 4.74
N TYR A 114 -1.86 10.23 3.99
CA TYR A 114 -0.58 9.53 3.98
C TYR A 114 0.46 10.30 4.77
N TYR A 115 1.29 9.57 5.49
CA TYR A 115 2.40 10.13 6.24
C TYR A 115 3.69 9.37 5.91
N ASP A 116 4.73 10.13 5.56
CA ASP A 116 6.10 9.67 5.34
C ASP A 116 6.89 9.99 6.62
N ASN A 117 7.16 8.98 7.44
CA ASN A 117 7.89 9.20 8.67
C ASN A 117 9.37 9.45 8.36
N PRO A 118 9.93 10.64 8.63
CA PRO A 118 11.32 10.96 8.31
C PRO A 118 12.34 10.11 9.09
N GLU A 119 11.94 9.49 10.20
CA GLU A 119 12.78 8.61 11.00
C GLU A 119 12.74 7.15 10.52
N ASP A 120 11.84 6.81 9.60
CA ASP A 120 11.69 5.46 9.08
C ASP A 120 12.21 5.40 7.62
N SER A 121 12.82 4.29 7.26
CA SER A 121 13.25 4.02 5.88
C SER A 121 12.13 3.47 4.99
N MET A 122 10.93 3.30 5.53
CA MET A 122 9.77 2.78 4.81
C MET A 122 9.11 3.89 3.96
N ASP A 123 8.39 3.48 2.93
CA ASP A 123 7.56 4.40 2.15
C ASP A 123 6.39 4.93 2.99
N ALA A 124 5.87 6.11 2.61
CA ALA A 124 4.71 6.71 3.24
C ALA A 124 3.53 5.72 3.33
N VAL A 125 2.80 5.76 4.43
CA VAL A 125 1.67 4.87 4.69
C VAL A 125 0.39 5.65 4.94
N CYS A 126 -0.77 5.07 4.61
CA CYS A 126 -2.07 5.63 4.96
C CYS A 126 -2.28 5.53 6.48
N VAL A 127 -2.22 6.66 7.17
CA VAL A 127 -2.36 6.73 8.63
C VAL A 127 -3.80 7.04 9.07
N PHE A 128 -4.58 7.70 8.21
CA PHE A 128 -5.94 8.10 8.53
C PHE A 128 -6.83 8.04 7.29
N SER A 129 -8.09 7.67 7.44
CA SER A 129 -9.03 7.65 6.32
C SER A 129 -10.44 8.02 6.76
N ALA A 130 -11.17 8.71 5.87
CA ALA A 130 -12.57 9.06 6.02
C ALA A 130 -13.39 8.54 4.84
N LYS A 131 -14.60 8.06 5.12
CA LYS A 131 -15.61 7.81 4.10
C LYS A 131 -16.31 9.14 3.79
N ILE A 132 -16.75 9.32 2.56
CA ILE A 132 -17.55 10.48 2.18
C ILE A 132 -19.02 10.19 2.56
N ASP A 133 -19.26 10.29 3.85
CA ASP A 133 -20.52 10.02 4.53
C ASP A 133 -20.69 11.04 5.66
N GLY A 134 -21.87 11.66 5.77
CA GLY A 134 -22.14 12.70 6.77
C GLY A 134 -22.00 12.23 8.22
N GLU A 135 -22.15 10.93 8.47
CA GLU A 135 -22.02 10.34 9.81
C GLU A 135 -20.56 9.96 10.16
N ASP A 136 -19.62 10.06 9.19
CA ASP A 136 -18.23 9.69 9.44
C ASP A 136 -17.52 10.74 10.30
N ALA A 137 -17.23 10.38 11.55
CA ALA A 137 -16.50 11.24 12.50
C ALA A 137 -15.08 11.60 12.00
N ASN A 138 -14.45 10.72 11.21
CA ASN A 138 -13.14 10.98 10.64
C ASN A 138 -13.21 12.09 9.58
N GLY A 139 -14.30 12.16 8.81
CA GLY A 139 -14.51 13.25 7.85
C GLY A 139 -14.67 14.60 8.56
N ALA A 140 -15.46 14.64 9.62
CA ALA A 140 -15.60 15.84 10.47
C ALA A 140 -14.23 16.26 11.04
N LYS A 141 -13.43 15.30 11.51
CA LYS A 141 -12.08 15.57 12.03
C LYS A 141 -11.13 16.11 10.97
N LEU A 142 -11.18 15.59 9.73
CA LEU A 142 -10.40 16.14 8.61
C LEU A 142 -10.79 17.58 8.28
N CYS A 143 -12.07 17.93 8.33
CA CYS A 143 -12.52 19.32 8.13
C CYS A 143 -11.96 20.27 9.20
N GLU A 144 -11.88 19.82 10.44
CA GLU A 144 -11.26 20.61 11.52
C GLU A 144 -9.77 20.81 11.27
N LEU A 145 -9.06 19.73 10.95
CA LEU A 145 -7.61 19.73 10.69
C LEU A 145 -7.24 20.56 9.45
N LEU A 146 -8.09 20.57 8.43
CA LEU A 146 -7.86 21.28 7.17
C LEU A 146 -8.50 22.67 7.12
N ASN A 147 -9.12 23.15 8.20
CA ASN A 147 -9.65 24.51 8.25
C ASN A 147 -8.52 25.54 8.15
N TYR A 148 -8.50 26.34 7.08
CA TYR A 148 -7.42 27.27 6.79
C TYR A 148 -7.11 28.24 7.93
N ALA A 149 -8.13 28.76 8.60
CA ALA A 149 -7.95 29.74 9.68
C ALA A 149 -7.22 29.12 10.90
N ALA A 150 -7.49 27.85 11.19
CA ALA A 150 -6.91 27.12 12.31
C ALA A 150 -5.74 26.19 11.88
N PHE A 151 -5.46 26.08 10.58
CA PHE A 151 -4.44 25.18 10.08
C PHE A 151 -3.05 25.61 10.55
N ASP A 152 -2.37 24.70 11.22
CA ASP A 152 -0.96 24.79 11.57
C ASP A 152 -0.25 23.54 11.07
N LYS A 153 0.85 23.73 10.30
CA LYS A 153 1.56 22.65 9.65
C LYS A 153 2.13 21.65 10.66
N ASP A 154 2.76 22.14 11.70
CA ASP A 154 3.47 21.31 12.68
C ASP A 154 2.46 20.48 13.50
N SER A 155 1.34 21.10 13.89
CA SER A 155 0.23 20.40 14.57
C SER A 155 -0.43 19.33 13.66
N PHE A 156 -0.50 19.59 12.35
CA PHE A 156 -1.04 18.63 11.38
C PHE A 156 -0.09 17.43 11.18
N GLU A 157 1.20 17.69 11.04
CA GLU A 157 2.22 16.62 10.96
C GLU A 157 2.29 15.82 12.26
N GLU A 158 2.17 16.48 13.42
CA GLU A 158 2.11 15.82 14.73
C GLU A 158 0.88 14.91 14.88
N PHE A 159 -0.28 15.32 14.35
CA PHE A 159 -1.45 14.45 14.28
C PHE A 159 -1.14 13.19 13.45
N CYS A 160 -0.55 13.36 12.27
CA CYS A 160 -0.19 12.23 11.40
C CYS A 160 0.83 11.29 12.06
N ARG A 161 1.81 11.84 12.76
CA ARG A 161 2.81 11.08 13.51
C ARG A 161 2.16 10.23 14.60
N ARG A 162 1.26 10.80 15.40
CA ARG A 162 0.52 10.05 16.44
C ARG A 162 -0.35 8.94 15.88
N GLU A 163 -1.02 9.18 14.75
CA GLU A 163 -1.79 8.12 14.08
C GLU A 163 -0.88 7.00 13.56
N TYR A 164 0.30 7.35 13.03
CA TYR A 164 1.31 6.39 12.61
C TYR A 164 1.80 5.53 13.79
N GLU A 165 2.20 6.14 14.90
CA GLU A 165 2.65 5.44 16.11
C GLU A 165 1.57 4.51 16.67
N SER A 166 0.31 4.99 16.71
CA SER A 166 -0.84 4.19 17.13
C SER A 166 -1.06 2.98 16.21
N MET A 167 -0.88 3.15 14.89
CA MET A 167 -0.97 2.06 13.93
C MET A 167 0.16 1.04 14.13
N GLN A 168 1.40 1.49 14.34
CA GLN A 168 2.54 0.61 14.60
C GLN A 168 2.36 -0.14 15.92
N THR A 169 1.92 0.53 16.98
CA THR A 169 1.62 -0.10 18.28
C THR A 169 0.57 -1.20 18.12
N ARG A 170 -0.51 -0.94 17.37
CA ARG A 170 -1.53 -1.97 17.09
C ARG A 170 -0.98 -3.15 16.31
N ARG A 171 -0.12 -2.93 15.31
CA ARG A 171 0.54 -4.01 14.56
C ARG A 171 1.42 -4.86 15.47
N ASN A 172 2.25 -4.22 16.28
CA ASN A 172 3.14 -4.91 17.20
C ASN A 172 2.35 -5.72 18.24
N LEU A 173 1.27 -5.15 18.79
CA LEU A 173 0.38 -5.88 19.71
C LEU A 173 -0.28 -7.09 19.03
N HIS A 174 -0.72 -6.95 17.78
CA HIS A 174 -1.27 -8.08 17.03
C HIS A 174 -0.25 -9.20 16.83
N GLN A 175 0.99 -8.86 16.54
CA GLN A 175 2.06 -9.84 16.42
C GLN A 175 2.32 -10.52 17.76
N LEU A 176 2.52 -9.74 18.84
CA LEU A 176 2.74 -10.25 20.19
C LEU A 176 1.61 -11.15 20.67
N PHE A 177 0.35 -10.78 20.38
CA PHE A 177 -0.79 -11.63 20.69
C PHE A 177 -0.77 -12.94 19.89
N GLY A 178 -0.38 -12.88 18.59
CA GLY A 178 -0.21 -14.08 17.78
C GLY A 178 0.83 -15.04 18.35
N GLU A 179 1.97 -14.51 18.79
CA GLU A 179 3.04 -15.28 19.43
C GLU A 179 2.61 -15.83 20.81
N TYR A 180 1.97 -14.98 21.62
CA TYR A 180 1.52 -15.32 22.97
C TYR A 180 0.42 -16.39 22.99
N PHE A 181 -0.51 -16.34 22.04
CA PHE A 181 -1.62 -17.28 21.89
C PHE A 181 -1.38 -18.31 20.77
N SER A 182 -0.12 -18.61 20.44
CA SER A 182 0.23 -19.66 19.47
C SER A 182 -0.28 -21.04 19.91
N GLU A 183 -0.39 -21.98 18.97
CA GLU A 183 -0.80 -23.36 19.26
C GLU A 183 0.12 -24.05 20.27
N GLU A 184 1.42 -23.70 20.26
CA GLU A 184 2.41 -24.29 21.17
C GLU A 184 2.34 -23.72 22.60
N ASN A 185 2.13 -22.42 22.75
CA ASN A 185 2.30 -21.73 24.03
C ASN A 185 0.99 -21.17 24.61
N GLY A 186 -0.06 -21.07 23.79
CA GLY A 186 -1.28 -20.36 24.16
C GLY A 186 -1.98 -20.91 25.39
N VAL A 187 -2.02 -22.24 25.55
CA VAL A 187 -2.65 -22.88 26.73
C VAL A 187 -1.83 -22.58 27.97
N ALA A 188 -0.50 -22.76 27.93
CA ALA A 188 0.37 -22.51 29.10
C ALA A 188 0.35 -21.02 29.50
N ASN A 189 0.39 -20.11 28.53
CA ASN A 189 0.30 -18.67 28.77
C ASN A 189 -1.04 -18.28 29.39
N LEU A 190 -2.15 -18.85 28.92
CA LEU A 190 -3.48 -18.59 29.49
C LEU A 190 -3.60 -19.15 30.92
N GLN A 191 -3.07 -20.36 31.17
CA GLN A 191 -3.02 -20.94 32.52
C GLN A 191 -2.25 -20.05 33.47
N THR A 192 -1.10 -19.50 33.03
CA THR A 192 -0.29 -18.56 33.82
C THR A 192 -1.06 -17.28 34.16
N LEU A 193 -1.80 -16.72 33.19
CA LEU A 193 -2.66 -15.55 33.42
C LEU A 193 -3.79 -15.83 34.41
N ILE A 194 -4.46 -16.97 34.27
CA ILE A 194 -5.51 -17.41 35.19
C ILE A 194 -4.94 -17.55 36.59
N LYS A 195 -3.82 -18.26 36.75
CA LYS A 195 -3.13 -18.45 38.02
C LYS A 195 -2.76 -17.11 38.67
N SER A 196 -2.15 -16.20 37.92
CA SER A 196 -1.79 -14.85 38.39
C SER A 196 -3.01 -14.07 38.87
N LYS A 197 -4.12 -14.11 38.12
CA LYS A 197 -5.35 -13.41 38.49
C LYS A 197 -5.91 -13.91 39.82
N PHE A 198 -6.07 -15.21 39.98
CA PHE A 198 -6.69 -15.80 41.17
C PHE A 198 -5.78 -15.72 42.40
N LEU A 199 -4.45 -15.76 42.25
CA LEU A 199 -3.51 -15.43 43.33
C LEU A 199 -3.70 -13.99 43.84
N THR A 200 -3.88 -13.04 42.92
CA THR A 200 -4.16 -11.64 43.25
C THR A 200 -5.49 -11.49 43.99
N ASP A 201 -6.50 -12.32 43.64
CA ASP A 201 -7.80 -12.34 44.30
C ASP A 201 -7.81 -13.04 45.66
N GLY A 202 -6.65 -13.60 46.09
CA GLY A 202 -6.43 -14.18 47.43
C GLY A 202 -6.70 -15.66 47.55
N TYR A 203 -6.82 -16.41 46.45
CA TYR A 203 -6.97 -17.87 46.48
C TYR A 203 -5.60 -18.56 46.69
N GLU A 204 -5.62 -19.74 47.33
CA GLU A 204 -4.41 -20.53 47.53
C GLU A 204 -3.91 -21.16 46.22
N GLU A 205 -2.58 -21.15 46.04
CA GLU A 205 -1.91 -21.63 44.82
C GLU A 205 -2.28 -23.08 44.48
N LEU A 206 -2.27 -23.98 45.48
CA LEU A 206 -2.62 -25.40 45.29
C LEU A 206 -4.02 -25.58 44.81
N ALA A 207 -4.99 -24.84 45.36
CA ALA A 207 -6.38 -24.91 44.93
C ALA A 207 -6.58 -24.44 43.47
N ILE A 208 -5.83 -23.39 43.05
CA ILE A 208 -5.85 -22.90 41.68
C ILE A 208 -5.27 -23.95 40.74
N GLU A 209 -4.14 -24.59 41.10
CA GLU A 209 -3.51 -25.62 40.24
C GLU A 209 -4.41 -26.86 40.08
N GLU A 210 -5.09 -27.33 41.13
CA GLU A 210 -6.04 -28.42 41.03
C GLU A 210 -7.22 -28.07 40.16
N ALA A 211 -7.77 -26.86 40.29
CA ALA A 211 -8.84 -26.37 39.45
C ALA A 211 -8.43 -26.31 37.97
N ILE A 212 -7.24 -25.76 37.65
CA ILE A 212 -6.72 -25.69 36.29
C ILE A 212 -6.52 -27.09 35.69
N LYS A 213 -6.01 -28.06 36.44
CA LYS A 213 -5.83 -29.45 35.97
C LYS A 213 -7.16 -30.14 35.59
N SER A 214 -8.25 -29.71 36.19
CA SER A 214 -9.60 -30.24 35.88
C SER A 214 -10.22 -29.61 34.64
N LEU A 215 -9.62 -28.55 34.06
CA LEU A 215 -10.17 -27.83 32.91
C LEU A 215 -9.52 -28.30 31.60
N GLN A 216 -10.32 -28.48 30.58
CA GLN A 216 -9.86 -28.62 29.21
C GLN A 216 -9.89 -27.24 28.57
N ILE A 217 -8.70 -26.66 28.35
CA ILE A 217 -8.54 -25.34 27.76
C ILE A 217 -8.06 -25.49 26.31
N ALA A 218 -8.77 -24.88 25.38
CA ALA A 218 -8.33 -24.75 24.00
C ALA A 218 -8.18 -23.27 23.66
N VAL A 219 -7.04 -22.89 23.11
CA VAL A 219 -6.77 -21.52 22.66
C VAL A 219 -6.58 -21.52 21.16
N SER A 220 -7.34 -20.69 20.46
CA SER A 220 -7.14 -20.43 19.05
C SER A 220 -7.02 -18.94 18.82
N TYR A 221 -5.93 -18.49 18.18
CA TYR A 221 -5.77 -17.13 17.72
C TYR A 221 -6.09 -17.07 16.23
N SER A 222 -7.22 -16.45 15.89
CA SER A 222 -7.59 -16.16 14.52
C SER A 222 -7.71 -14.65 14.37
N PRO A 223 -6.74 -13.97 13.75
CA PRO A 223 -6.88 -12.55 13.48
C PRO A 223 -8.11 -12.35 12.60
N LYS A 224 -9.01 -11.44 12.99
CA LYS A 224 -10.13 -11.02 12.14
C LYS A 224 -9.53 -10.33 10.91
N ILE A 225 -9.15 -11.11 9.92
CA ILE A 225 -8.85 -10.61 8.61
C ILE A 225 -10.18 -10.00 8.13
N LYS A 226 -10.24 -8.68 7.98
CA LYS A 226 -11.24 -8.07 7.12
C LYS A 226 -10.90 -8.55 5.71
N VAL A 227 -11.42 -9.71 5.34
CA VAL A 227 -11.50 -10.10 3.94
C VAL A 227 -12.36 -9.01 3.31
N ILE A 228 -11.73 -8.10 2.62
CA ILE A 228 -12.42 -7.28 1.63
C ILE A 228 -12.80 -8.30 0.56
N GLN A 229 -13.97 -8.89 0.71
CA GLN A 229 -14.58 -9.65 -0.37
C GLN A 229 -14.73 -8.66 -1.51
N HIS A 230 -13.88 -8.78 -2.52
CA HIS A 230 -14.18 -8.28 -3.83
C HIS A 230 -15.44 -9.02 -4.30
N VAL A 231 -16.60 -8.43 -4.05
CA VAL A 231 -17.80 -8.80 -4.76
C VAL A 231 -17.49 -8.42 -6.21
N ALA A 232 -17.15 -9.41 -7.02
CA ALA A 232 -17.07 -9.26 -8.45
C ALA A 232 -18.43 -8.73 -8.90
N ALA A 233 -18.47 -7.50 -9.41
CA ALA A 233 -19.66 -6.95 -10.02
C ALA A 233 -20.03 -7.84 -11.23
N PRO A 234 -21.27 -8.33 -11.34
CA PRO A 234 -21.69 -9.06 -12.51
C PRO A 234 -21.83 -8.05 -13.66
N ASN A 235 -20.90 -8.03 -14.60
CA ASN A 235 -21.03 -7.51 -15.97
C ASN A 235 -19.69 -7.05 -16.57
N GLU A 236 -18.71 -7.97 -16.70
CA GLU A 236 -17.54 -7.73 -17.56
C GLU A 236 -17.66 -8.33 -18.97
N LEU A 237 -18.85 -8.75 -19.41
CA LEU A 237 -19.01 -9.41 -20.72
C LEU A 237 -19.29 -8.46 -21.89
N SER A 238 -19.46 -7.15 -21.68
CA SER A 238 -19.79 -6.23 -22.78
C SER A 238 -18.64 -5.35 -23.31
N TYR A 239 -17.48 -5.31 -22.66
CA TYR A 239 -16.37 -4.44 -23.06
C TYR A 239 -15.35 -5.05 -24.02
N VAL A 240 -15.36 -6.36 -24.22
CA VAL A 240 -14.41 -7.06 -25.13
C VAL A 240 -14.84 -6.98 -26.60
N ALA A 241 -16.13 -6.79 -26.87
CA ALA A 241 -16.65 -6.75 -28.24
C ALA A 241 -16.38 -5.42 -29.00
N ILE A 242 -16.22 -4.31 -28.28
CA ILE A 242 -16.06 -2.98 -28.93
C ILE A 242 -14.60 -2.66 -29.29
N ARG A 243 -13.62 -3.30 -28.68
CA ARG A 243 -12.20 -3.10 -29.01
C ARG A 243 -11.70 -3.87 -30.22
N LYS A 244 -12.40 -4.94 -30.65
CA LYS A 244 -12.02 -5.70 -31.85
C LYS A 244 -12.39 -5.05 -33.18
N GLN A 245 -13.31 -4.10 -33.19
CA GLN A 245 -13.71 -3.39 -34.44
C GLN A 245 -12.87 -2.13 -34.76
N LYS A 246 -12.09 -1.60 -33.83
CA LYS A 246 -11.22 -0.43 -34.08
C LYS A 246 -9.76 -0.75 -34.41
N ALA A 247 -9.35 -2.01 -34.37
CA ALA A 247 -7.98 -2.43 -34.64
C ALA A 247 -7.74 -2.88 -36.09
N LEU A 248 -8.75 -2.88 -36.95
CA LEU A 248 -8.67 -3.36 -38.33
C LEU A 248 -8.60 -2.26 -39.41
N SER A 249 -8.44 -1.00 -39.06
CA SER A 249 -8.41 0.10 -40.04
C SER A 249 -7.14 0.97 -40.07
N TYR A 250 -6.03 0.51 -39.48
CA TYR A 250 -4.73 1.18 -39.62
C TYR A 250 -3.60 0.16 -39.78
N SER A 251 -3.48 -0.40 -40.96
CA SER A 251 -2.27 -1.05 -41.44
C SER A 251 -2.20 -0.96 -42.95
N SER A 252 -1.68 0.15 -43.45
CA SER A 252 -0.91 0.19 -44.68
C SER A 252 -0.10 1.50 -44.68
N ASP A 253 1.19 1.29 -44.95
CA ASP A 253 2.24 2.21 -45.36
C ASP A 253 3.20 2.73 -44.27
N LEU A 254 4.35 2.22 -44.45
CA LEU A 254 5.71 2.73 -44.53
C LEU A 254 6.72 1.91 -43.74
N GLY A 255 7.40 1.03 -44.49
CA GLY A 255 8.59 0.35 -44.04
C GLY A 255 9.75 1.33 -43.81
N ILE A 256 10.42 1.20 -42.69
CA ILE A 256 11.86 1.41 -42.49
C ILE A 256 12.26 0.63 -41.21
N GLU A 257 12.93 -0.50 -41.42
CA GLU A 257 13.69 -1.17 -40.37
C GLU A 257 14.86 -0.28 -39.93
N LYS A 258 14.82 0.17 -38.68
CA LYS A 258 16.03 0.61 -37.96
C LYS A 258 16.23 -0.28 -36.75
N LYS A 259 17.04 -1.33 -36.90
CA LYS A 259 17.69 -2.02 -35.78
C LYS A 259 18.50 -1.00 -34.98
N ARG A 260 17.99 -0.56 -33.85
CA ARG A 260 18.78 0.16 -32.82
C ARG A 260 19.51 -0.89 -31.98
N THR A 261 20.78 -1.08 -32.26
CA THR A 261 21.70 -1.74 -31.34
C THR A 261 21.98 -0.80 -30.17
N TYR A 262 21.35 -1.06 -29.04
CA TYR A 262 21.72 -0.41 -27.78
C TYR A 262 22.95 -1.09 -27.20
N THR A 263 24.10 -0.50 -27.33
CA THR A 263 25.28 -0.83 -26.51
C THR A 263 25.02 -0.31 -25.08
N ARG A 264 24.78 -1.24 -24.17
CA ARG A 264 24.53 -0.95 -22.75
C ARG A 264 25.87 -0.70 -22.06
N THR A 265 26.20 0.57 -21.78
CA THR A 265 27.41 1.00 -21.05
C THR A 265 27.15 1.29 -19.56
N ALA A 266 26.01 0.89 -18.99
CA ALA A 266 25.77 1.03 -17.56
C ALA A 266 26.24 -0.23 -16.79
N PRO A 267 26.86 -0.08 -15.60
CA PRO A 267 27.27 -1.22 -14.80
C PRO A 267 26.06 -2.10 -14.45
N THR A 268 26.26 -3.42 -14.47
CA THR A 268 25.19 -4.39 -14.21
C THR A 268 24.95 -4.45 -12.71
N THR A 269 23.86 -3.86 -12.24
CA THR A 269 23.46 -3.96 -10.84
C THR A 269 22.80 -5.31 -10.54
N THR A 270 23.15 -5.96 -9.45
CA THR A 270 22.53 -7.19 -8.94
C THR A 270 22.13 -7.06 -7.47
N LEU A 271 21.69 -8.15 -6.84
CA LEU A 271 21.22 -8.18 -5.47
C LEU A 271 22.18 -9.00 -4.60
N ARG A 272 22.27 -8.64 -3.32
CA ARG A 272 22.87 -9.43 -2.26
C ARG A 272 21.85 -9.62 -1.16
N ILE A 273 21.68 -10.83 -0.66
CA ILE A 273 20.84 -11.14 0.50
C ILE A 273 21.73 -11.78 1.56
N THR A 274 21.74 -11.19 2.75
CA THR A 274 22.50 -11.68 3.90
C THR A 274 21.53 -12.10 5.00
N PHE A 275 21.58 -13.36 5.41
CA PHE A 275 20.78 -13.92 6.51
C PHE A 275 21.51 -13.76 7.84
N SER A 276 20.76 -13.78 8.95
CA SER A 276 21.34 -13.70 10.30
C SER A 276 22.23 -14.89 10.68
N ASP A 277 22.07 -16.04 10.02
CA ASP A 277 22.93 -17.21 10.16
C ASP A 277 24.29 -17.09 9.44
N GLY A 278 24.56 -15.94 8.83
CA GLY A 278 25.76 -15.68 8.05
C GLY A 278 25.69 -16.16 6.61
N THR A 279 24.61 -16.82 6.17
CA THR A 279 24.44 -17.23 4.77
C THR A 279 24.28 -16.00 3.88
N VAL A 280 24.98 -15.98 2.75
CA VAL A 280 24.90 -14.91 1.74
C VAL A 280 24.47 -15.49 0.41
N ILE A 281 23.44 -14.92 -0.20
CA ILE A 281 23.04 -15.20 -1.57
C ILE A 281 23.46 -14.01 -2.45
N VAL A 282 24.28 -14.26 -3.45
CA VAL A 282 24.73 -13.27 -4.44
C VAL A 282 24.99 -13.97 -5.76
N ASP A 283 24.58 -13.33 -6.86
CA ASP A 283 24.80 -13.81 -8.22
C ASP A 283 24.89 -12.62 -9.18
N ASN A 284 25.47 -12.79 -10.34
CA ASN A 284 25.54 -11.76 -11.40
C ASN A 284 24.15 -11.42 -11.97
N SER A 285 23.14 -12.22 -11.67
CA SER A 285 21.75 -12.05 -12.11
C SER A 285 20.83 -11.84 -10.92
N ALA A 286 20.21 -10.68 -10.82
CA ALA A 286 19.22 -10.38 -9.78
C ALA A 286 18.02 -11.35 -9.77
N ILE A 287 17.68 -11.94 -10.92
CA ILE A 287 16.65 -12.99 -11.03
C ILE A 287 17.12 -14.28 -10.34
N GLU A 288 18.39 -14.61 -10.51
CA GLU A 288 18.95 -15.81 -9.89
C GLU A 288 19.05 -15.68 -8.37
N VAL A 289 19.40 -14.48 -7.88
CA VAL A 289 19.38 -14.17 -6.44
C VAL A 289 17.96 -14.33 -5.87
N GLU A 290 16.93 -13.75 -6.54
CA GLU A 290 15.53 -13.89 -6.13
C GLU A 290 15.08 -15.36 -6.15
N ARG A 291 15.44 -16.12 -7.17
CA ARG A 291 15.14 -17.55 -7.29
C ARG A 291 15.74 -18.36 -6.15
N GLN A 292 17.04 -18.21 -5.90
CA GLN A 292 17.75 -18.91 -4.81
C GLN A 292 17.20 -18.54 -3.43
N PHE A 293 16.82 -17.27 -3.24
CA PHE A 293 16.17 -16.82 -2.01
C PHE A 293 14.84 -17.54 -1.80
N ILE A 294 13.97 -17.60 -2.80
CA ILE A 294 12.67 -18.26 -2.71
C ILE A 294 12.82 -19.75 -2.40
N ILE A 295 13.76 -20.44 -3.06
CA ILE A 295 14.05 -21.85 -2.77
C ILE A 295 14.52 -22.02 -1.32
N LYS A 296 15.45 -21.18 -0.85
CA LYS A 296 16.00 -21.28 0.52
C LYS A 296 14.91 -21.07 1.58
N VAL A 297 13.97 -20.16 1.36
CA VAL A 297 12.91 -19.87 2.35
C VAL A 297 11.68 -20.77 2.20
N GLY A 298 11.63 -21.56 1.13
CA GLY A 298 10.57 -22.53 0.83
C GLY A 298 9.57 -22.02 -0.19
N THR A 299 9.58 -22.60 -1.38
CA THR A 299 8.76 -22.21 -2.54
C THR A 299 7.27 -22.17 -2.23
N ASP A 300 6.74 -23.20 -1.57
CA ASP A 300 5.30 -23.25 -1.21
C ASP A 300 4.92 -22.20 -0.17
N ARG A 301 5.80 -21.90 0.79
CA ARG A 301 5.57 -20.86 1.79
C ARG A 301 5.44 -19.49 1.12
N VAL A 302 6.31 -19.20 0.14
CA VAL A 302 6.25 -17.94 -0.62
C VAL A 302 5.03 -17.90 -1.54
N ARG A 303 4.69 -19.02 -2.19
CA ARG A 303 3.48 -19.12 -3.03
C ARG A 303 2.22 -18.79 -2.24
N ASN A 304 2.11 -19.30 -1.02
CA ASN A 304 0.94 -19.07 -0.15
C ASN A 304 0.77 -17.61 0.30
N LEU A 305 1.79 -16.76 0.10
CA LEU A 305 1.67 -15.31 0.33
C LEU A 305 0.85 -14.58 -0.75
N GLY A 306 0.55 -15.23 -1.87
CA GLY A 306 -0.24 -14.66 -2.96
C GLY A 306 0.36 -13.37 -3.54
N ILE A 307 1.70 -13.30 -3.66
CA ILE A 307 2.36 -12.15 -4.26
C ILE A 307 2.13 -12.18 -5.76
N THR A 308 1.65 -11.07 -6.30
CA THR A 308 1.39 -10.92 -7.74
C THR A 308 2.26 -9.83 -8.35
N GLN A 309 2.61 -10.00 -9.64
CA GLN A 309 3.31 -9.02 -10.45
C GLN A 309 2.73 -8.95 -11.85
N CYS A 310 2.48 -7.76 -12.37
CA CYS A 310 1.84 -7.55 -13.68
C CYS A 310 0.50 -8.32 -13.81
N ARG A 311 -0.21 -8.54 -12.71
CA ARG A 311 -1.43 -9.36 -12.59
C ARG A 311 -1.24 -10.86 -12.75
N GLU A 312 0.00 -11.36 -12.79
CA GLU A 312 0.34 -12.77 -12.73
C GLU A 312 0.86 -13.12 -11.33
N ASP A 313 0.69 -14.36 -10.90
CA ASP A 313 1.24 -14.81 -9.63
C ASP A 313 2.77 -14.84 -9.71
N LEU A 314 3.45 -14.37 -8.66
CA LEU A 314 4.92 -14.40 -8.61
C LEU A 314 5.45 -15.83 -8.69
N ILE A 315 4.75 -16.78 -8.06
CA ILE A 315 5.04 -18.22 -8.12
C ILE A 315 3.81 -18.95 -8.62
N GLY A 316 3.95 -19.64 -9.73
CA GLY A 316 2.86 -20.35 -10.37
C GLY A 316 3.34 -21.34 -11.41
N HIS A 317 2.44 -21.73 -12.30
CA HIS A 317 2.75 -22.58 -13.45
C HIS A 317 2.52 -21.80 -14.74
N PRO A 318 3.41 -21.88 -15.75
CA PRO A 318 3.27 -21.15 -17.02
C PRO A 318 1.91 -21.35 -17.69
N ASN A 319 1.30 -22.54 -17.52
CA ASN A 319 0.01 -22.89 -18.11
C ASN A 319 -1.20 -22.19 -17.45
N THR A 320 -1.00 -21.56 -16.27
CA THR A 320 -2.07 -20.86 -15.54
C THR A 320 -2.03 -19.34 -15.73
N MET A 321 -1.18 -18.85 -16.64
CA MET A 321 -1.04 -17.43 -16.94
C MET A 321 -2.32 -16.84 -17.52
N ARG A 322 -2.62 -15.59 -17.13
CA ARG A 322 -3.73 -14.81 -17.71
C ARG A 322 -3.42 -14.30 -19.12
N ASN A 323 -2.12 -14.04 -19.40
CA ASN A 323 -1.66 -13.52 -20.69
C ASN A 323 -0.44 -14.30 -21.19
N PRO A 324 -0.56 -15.57 -21.61
CA PRO A 324 0.56 -16.43 -21.97
C PRO A 324 1.36 -15.89 -23.16
N GLU A 325 0.70 -15.31 -24.17
CA GLU A 325 1.38 -14.77 -25.37
C GLU A 325 2.27 -13.57 -25.03
N LYS A 326 1.80 -12.67 -24.14
CA LYS A 326 2.53 -11.48 -23.73
C LYS A 326 3.76 -11.79 -22.91
N TYR A 327 3.74 -12.85 -22.14
CA TYR A 327 4.77 -13.19 -21.15
C TYR A 327 5.48 -14.52 -21.46
N ALA A 328 5.42 -14.97 -22.70
CA ALA A 328 6.13 -16.17 -23.14
C ALA A 328 7.63 -16.08 -22.79
N GLY A 329 8.18 -17.12 -22.19
CA GLY A 329 9.58 -17.19 -21.77
C GLY A 329 9.95 -16.33 -20.54
N ARG A 330 8.98 -15.74 -19.86
CA ARG A 330 9.21 -14.93 -18.64
C ARG A 330 9.07 -15.71 -17.33
N TRP A 331 9.31 -17.02 -17.39
CA TRP A 331 9.27 -17.91 -16.23
C TRP A 331 10.58 -18.68 -16.09
N LYS A 332 11.03 -18.84 -14.85
CA LYS A 332 12.16 -19.72 -14.51
C LYS A 332 11.70 -20.76 -13.50
N GLU A 333 12.13 -21.98 -13.70
CA GLU A 333 11.83 -23.10 -12.82
C GLU A 333 12.42 -22.87 -11.42
N LEU A 334 11.61 -23.19 -10.41
CA LEU A 334 11.99 -23.26 -9.01
C LEU A 334 12.20 -24.73 -8.61
N GLU A 335 11.22 -25.27 -7.88
CA GLU A 335 11.17 -26.65 -7.40
C GLU A 335 9.75 -27.20 -7.57
N ASN A 336 9.60 -28.51 -7.57
CA ASN A 336 8.30 -29.21 -7.59
C ASN A 336 7.37 -28.79 -8.75
N GLY A 337 7.94 -28.45 -9.92
CA GLY A 337 7.17 -28.02 -11.07
C GLY A 337 6.60 -26.60 -10.95
N LEU A 338 7.03 -25.83 -9.96
CA LEU A 338 6.69 -24.43 -9.80
C LEU A 338 7.72 -23.53 -10.47
N TYR A 339 7.28 -22.36 -10.88
CA TYR A 339 8.09 -21.38 -11.61
C TYR A 339 7.94 -20.00 -10.99
N ILE A 340 9.02 -19.21 -11.04
CA ILE A 340 9.00 -17.78 -10.70
C ILE A 340 8.76 -16.93 -11.94
N PHE A 341 7.86 -15.96 -11.84
CA PHE A 341 7.59 -14.97 -12.88
C PHE A 341 8.65 -13.87 -12.88
N THR A 342 9.40 -13.73 -13.99
CA THR A 342 10.61 -12.92 -14.05
C THR A 342 10.43 -11.53 -14.67
N CYS A 343 9.19 -11.10 -14.96
CA CYS A 343 8.90 -9.82 -15.58
C CYS A 343 8.96 -8.67 -14.56
N SER A 344 10.14 -8.44 -13.95
CA SER A 344 10.37 -7.42 -12.93
C SER A 344 11.74 -6.75 -13.09
N ASN A 345 11.86 -5.49 -12.70
CA ASN A 345 13.14 -4.81 -12.55
C ASN A 345 13.78 -5.14 -11.18
N ASN A 346 15.03 -4.69 -10.95
CA ASN A 346 15.73 -4.97 -9.68
C ASN A 346 15.04 -4.33 -8.47
N GLY A 347 14.43 -3.16 -8.63
CA GLY A 347 13.66 -2.51 -7.57
C GLY A 347 12.43 -3.32 -7.14
N ASP A 348 11.70 -3.90 -8.11
CA ASP A 348 10.53 -4.74 -7.80
C ASP A 348 10.96 -6.06 -7.13
N LYS A 349 12.08 -6.66 -7.55
CA LYS A 349 12.64 -7.84 -6.88
C LYS A 349 13.00 -7.57 -5.42
N ILE A 350 13.60 -6.42 -5.12
CA ILE A 350 13.88 -6.00 -3.74
C ILE A 350 12.58 -5.90 -2.94
N LYS A 351 11.52 -5.33 -3.51
CA LYS A 351 10.21 -5.23 -2.85
C LYS A 351 9.62 -6.61 -2.57
N HIS A 352 9.68 -7.53 -3.54
CA HIS A 352 9.21 -8.91 -3.35
C HIS A 352 9.97 -9.59 -2.20
N ILE A 353 11.31 -9.52 -2.22
CA ILE A 353 12.16 -10.13 -1.20
C ILE A 353 11.84 -9.52 0.18
N ARG A 354 11.75 -8.20 0.30
CA ARG A 354 11.39 -7.53 1.56
C ARG A 354 10.01 -7.93 2.07
N ARG A 355 9.04 -8.03 1.17
CA ARG A 355 7.68 -8.49 1.51
C ARG A 355 7.68 -9.92 2.02
N ILE A 356 8.45 -10.82 1.39
CA ILE A 356 8.61 -12.21 1.84
C ILE A 356 9.31 -12.27 3.19
N ILE A 357 10.41 -11.53 3.37
CA ILE A 357 11.14 -11.41 4.64
C ILE A 357 10.20 -11.01 5.77
N SER A 358 9.43 -9.92 5.56
CA SER A 358 8.48 -9.41 6.54
C SER A 358 7.34 -10.38 6.83
N ALA A 359 6.74 -10.98 5.78
CA ALA A 359 5.58 -11.86 5.94
C ALA A 359 5.91 -13.22 6.58
N LEU A 360 7.13 -13.70 6.38
CA LEU A 360 7.58 -15.00 6.92
C LEU A 360 8.44 -14.87 8.18
N GLY A 361 8.64 -13.64 8.70
CA GLY A 361 9.44 -13.39 9.90
C GLY A 361 10.94 -13.77 9.72
N ILE A 362 11.48 -13.64 8.50
CA ILE A 362 12.85 -14.04 8.19
C ILE A 362 13.80 -12.92 8.61
N ASN A 363 14.86 -13.24 9.34
CA ASN A 363 15.90 -12.26 9.65
C ASN A 363 16.97 -12.25 8.55
N ALA A 364 16.76 -11.42 7.54
CA ALA A 364 17.66 -11.25 6.40
C ALA A 364 17.64 -9.79 5.88
N LYS A 365 18.76 -9.35 5.30
CA LYS A 365 18.93 -8.03 4.68
C LYS A 365 19.13 -8.19 3.17
N VAL A 366 18.40 -7.39 2.36
CA VAL A 366 18.57 -7.33 0.91
C VAL A 366 19.14 -5.99 0.49
N GLU A 367 20.16 -5.99 -0.35
CA GLU A 367 20.90 -4.82 -0.84
C GLU A 367 21.09 -4.90 -2.35
N LEU A 368 21.10 -3.72 -3.00
CA LEU A 368 21.51 -3.58 -4.39
C LEU A 368 23.03 -3.43 -4.40
N ILE A 369 23.71 -4.20 -5.24
CA ILE A 369 25.16 -4.09 -5.46
C ILE A 369 25.46 -3.84 -6.94
N VAL A 370 26.58 -3.17 -7.21
CA VAL A 370 27.08 -2.82 -8.55
C VAL A 370 28.20 -3.76 -8.94
#